data_e5d106905adb43108333e88d75f99c97
#
_entry.id   e5d106905adb43108333e88d75f99c97
#
_cell.length_a   1.000
_cell.length_b   1.000
_cell.length_c   1.000
_cell.angle_alpha   90.00
_cell.angle_beta   90.00
_cell.angle_gamma   90.00
#
_symmetry.space_group_name_H-M   'P 1'
#
loop_
_entity.id
_entity.type
_entity.pdbx_description
1 polymer ?
#
loop_
_entity_poly.entity_id
_entity_poly.type
_entity_poly.pdbx_seq_one_letter_code
_entity_poly.pdbx_strand_id
1 'polypeptide(L)'
;MKKFSFFLLIIFCCTAWAPLWGQDSLRVNLETALEIALSESPVIRIADRDIERAMYARKESQAGFWPGISASGVYNRTLKKQVMVMDFGGEALEISVGTDNNWMGGVSLSLPLVAPALWKTVQLSALDIDMAVEKARSSRLSMISAVKQAFYSYLLAKDSYTVLKRNYDNVALNTKTVTDKFEQGMASEFDKLRAEVELKNQRPNLIASETAIELASMQLKALMGLDIEYPVIFEGTLTQFEEEVTPEGMLPARAYSLERNSDLMQLSIQKEQLELALKLTKASFLPTLSLSSNFQYSSMNNNFKFSQYNWFPYSTASLALSIPIFSGFKKQQQVKQSRLNMQSLEDSRINSERNLQLSVKNCLNQMSNAVEELASNKENVTMAEKAYSISRKQFEVGMGTWLDLSASELALTQARLAYHQSIYNYLFNMAELENILGINNYQND
;
A
#
# COMPACT_ATOMS: atom_id res chain seq x y z
N MET A 1 -37.83 8.57 -52.97
CA MET A 1 -37.96 9.19 -51.67
C MET A 1 -38.79 8.41 -50.63
N LYS A 2 -39.24 7.17 -50.88
CA LYS A 2 -40.05 6.34 -49.95
C LYS A 2 -39.28 5.21 -49.24
N LYS A 3 -37.97 5.00 -49.51
CA LYS A 3 -37.16 3.95 -48.87
C LYS A 3 -36.25 4.45 -47.75
N PHE A 4 -36.12 5.76 -47.55
CA PHE A 4 -35.27 6.36 -46.50
C PHE A 4 -36.02 6.57 -45.15
N SER A 5 -37.34 6.61 -45.17
CA SER A 5 -38.16 6.85 -43.97
C SER A 5 -38.37 5.58 -43.13
N PHE A 6 -38.22 4.36 -43.73
CA PHE A 6 -38.40 3.08 -43.02
C PHE A 6 -37.15 2.66 -42.22
N PHE A 7 -35.99 3.13 -42.64
CA PHE A 7 -34.72 2.84 -41.93
C PHE A 7 -34.53 3.69 -40.67
N LEU A 8 -35.12 4.89 -40.64
CA LEU A 8 -35.07 5.78 -39.47
C LEU A 8 -36.02 5.35 -38.35
N LEU A 9 -37.09 4.62 -38.65
CA LEU A 9 -38.04 4.13 -37.65
C LEU A 9 -37.56 2.86 -36.92
N ILE A 10 -36.67 2.07 -37.54
CA ILE A 10 -36.06 0.89 -36.92
C ILE A 10 -34.95 1.25 -35.94
N ILE A 11 -34.25 2.36 -36.16
CA ILE A 11 -33.21 2.87 -35.27
C ILE A 11 -33.82 3.46 -33.99
N PHE A 12 -35.05 3.99 -34.03
CA PHE A 12 -35.71 4.58 -32.85
C PHE A 12 -36.34 3.53 -31.90
N CYS A 13 -36.61 2.30 -32.37
CA CYS A 13 -37.15 1.23 -31.53
C CYS A 13 -36.08 0.41 -30.77
N CYS A 14 -34.78 0.51 -31.14
CA CYS A 14 -33.71 -0.22 -30.45
C CYS A 14 -33.07 0.50 -29.26
N THR A 15 -33.46 1.75 -28.96
CA THR A 15 -32.89 2.52 -27.86
C THR A 15 -33.70 2.46 -26.55
N ALA A 16 -34.79 1.65 -26.48
CA ALA A 16 -35.69 1.63 -25.32
C ALA A 16 -35.58 0.36 -24.44
N TRP A 17 -34.59 -0.49 -24.66
CA TRP A 17 -34.28 -1.59 -23.74
C TRP A 17 -32.89 -1.43 -23.13
N ALA A 18 -32.72 -0.37 -22.33
CA ALA A 18 -31.74 -0.42 -21.25
C ALA A 18 -32.34 -1.37 -20.21
N PRO A 19 -31.71 -2.51 -19.89
CA PRO A 19 -32.15 -3.28 -18.74
C PRO A 19 -31.98 -2.34 -17.53
N LEU A 20 -33.06 -2.05 -16.81
CA LEU A 20 -32.99 -1.63 -15.43
C LEU A 20 -32.35 -2.82 -14.67
N TRP A 21 -31.03 -2.84 -14.64
CA TRP A 21 -30.33 -3.64 -13.67
C TRP A 21 -30.69 -3.01 -12.33
N GLY A 22 -31.65 -3.62 -11.63
CA GLY A 22 -31.78 -3.38 -10.21
C GLY A 22 -30.38 -3.62 -9.65
N GLN A 23 -29.77 -2.59 -9.07
CA GLN A 23 -28.50 -2.73 -8.35
C GLN A 23 -28.84 -3.62 -7.15
N ASP A 24 -28.70 -4.95 -7.32
CA ASP A 24 -28.68 -5.85 -6.19
C ASP A 24 -27.56 -5.39 -5.28
N SER A 25 -27.92 -4.95 -4.08
CA SER A 25 -26.94 -4.55 -3.09
C SER A 25 -26.05 -5.75 -2.75
N LEU A 26 -24.76 -5.62 -2.99
CA LEU A 26 -23.78 -6.66 -2.68
C LEU A 26 -23.77 -6.91 -1.16
N ARG A 27 -24.08 -8.15 -0.75
CA ARG A 27 -23.98 -8.56 0.65
C ARG A 27 -22.59 -9.08 0.93
N VAL A 28 -21.92 -8.51 1.92
CA VAL A 28 -20.50 -8.76 2.19
C VAL A 28 -20.33 -9.10 3.67
N ASN A 29 -19.81 -10.28 3.94
CA ASN A 29 -19.26 -10.67 5.22
C ASN A 29 -17.74 -10.43 5.27
N LEU A 30 -17.06 -10.73 6.37
CA LEU A 30 -15.62 -10.53 6.52
C LEU A 30 -14.81 -11.30 5.47
N GLU A 31 -15.16 -12.55 5.21
CA GLU A 31 -14.47 -13.41 4.26
C GLU A 31 -14.57 -12.86 2.83
N THR A 32 -15.77 -12.54 2.40
CA THR A 32 -16.01 -11.92 1.08
C THR A 32 -15.32 -10.55 0.96
N ALA A 33 -15.28 -9.76 2.05
CA ALA A 33 -14.56 -8.48 2.05
C ALA A 33 -13.06 -8.66 1.81
N LEU A 34 -12.45 -9.69 2.44
CA LEU A 34 -11.05 -10.04 2.24
C LEU A 34 -10.77 -10.54 0.82
N GLU A 35 -11.61 -11.41 0.27
CA GLU A 35 -11.47 -11.90 -1.11
C GLU A 35 -11.51 -10.73 -2.12
N ILE A 36 -12.50 -9.85 -2.00
CA ILE A 36 -12.62 -8.68 -2.89
C ILE A 36 -11.40 -7.76 -2.73
N ALA A 37 -10.97 -7.47 -1.50
CA ALA A 37 -9.83 -6.60 -1.26
C ALA A 37 -8.53 -7.17 -1.84
N LEU A 38 -8.32 -8.49 -1.75
CA LEU A 38 -7.13 -9.14 -2.30
C LEU A 38 -7.15 -9.25 -3.83
N SER A 39 -8.34 -9.30 -4.45
CA SER A 39 -8.47 -9.38 -5.92
C SER A 39 -8.57 -8.02 -6.59
N GLU A 40 -9.33 -7.07 -6.03
CA GLU A 40 -9.69 -5.83 -6.70
C GLU A 40 -8.90 -4.60 -6.22
N SER A 41 -8.25 -4.68 -5.05
CA SER A 41 -7.55 -3.51 -4.50
C SER A 41 -6.43 -3.01 -5.42
N PRO A 42 -6.39 -1.71 -5.72
CA PRO A 42 -5.29 -1.11 -6.48
C PRO A 42 -3.92 -1.32 -5.82
N VAL A 43 -3.85 -1.41 -4.50
CA VAL A 43 -2.60 -1.62 -3.74
C VAL A 43 -1.99 -2.98 -4.09
N ILE A 44 -2.80 -4.04 -4.13
CA ILE A 44 -2.35 -5.38 -4.49
C ILE A 44 -1.94 -5.43 -5.95
N ARG A 45 -2.72 -4.83 -6.85
CA ARG A 45 -2.36 -4.76 -8.28
C ARG A 45 -1.06 -4.00 -8.53
N ILE A 46 -0.75 -2.96 -7.74
CA ILE A 46 0.53 -2.24 -7.81
C ILE A 46 1.65 -3.17 -7.37
N ALA A 47 1.49 -3.88 -6.25
CA ALA A 47 2.49 -4.81 -5.74
C ALA A 47 2.82 -5.93 -6.76
N ASP A 48 1.82 -6.49 -7.44
CA ASP A 48 2.02 -7.50 -8.48
C ASP A 48 2.75 -6.93 -9.72
N ARG A 49 2.43 -5.70 -10.13
CA ARG A 49 3.14 -5.00 -11.21
C ARG A 49 4.60 -4.67 -10.84
N ASP A 50 4.88 -4.42 -9.58
CA ASP A 50 6.24 -4.19 -9.11
C ASP A 50 7.10 -5.46 -9.23
N ILE A 51 6.52 -6.65 -9.02
CA ILE A 51 7.19 -7.94 -9.29
C ILE A 51 7.50 -8.06 -10.79
N GLU A 52 6.51 -7.82 -11.65
CA GLU A 52 6.73 -7.86 -13.11
C GLU A 52 7.81 -6.87 -13.55
N ARG A 53 7.79 -5.65 -12.99
CA ARG A 53 8.81 -4.62 -13.26
C ARG A 53 10.21 -5.11 -12.87
N ALA A 54 10.36 -5.75 -11.71
CA ALA A 54 11.63 -6.32 -11.27
C ALA A 54 12.09 -7.45 -12.21
N MET A 55 11.17 -8.29 -12.69
CA MET A 55 11.47 -9.33 -13.67
C MET A 55 11.98 -8.74 -15.00
N TYR A 56 11.38 -7.65 -15.49
CA TYR A 56 11.84 -6.96 -16.70
C TYR A 56 13.19 -6.26 -16.47
N ALA A 57 13.42 -5.66 -15.31
CA ALA A 57 14.71 -5.05 -14.94
C ALA A 57 15.84 -6.10 -14.92
N ARG A 58 15.56 -7.34 -14.48
CA ARG A 58 16.51 -8.44 -14.59
C ARG A 58 16.81 -8.81 -16.04
N LYS A 59 15.79 -8.88 -16.92
CA LYS A 59 15.98 -9.13 -18.35
C LYS A 59 16.78 -8.01 -19.01
N GLU A 60 16.54 -6.76 -18.63
CA GLU A 60 17.32 -5.60 -19.05
C GLU A 60 18.79 -5.74 -18.63
N SER A 61 19.06 -6.12 -17.37
CA SER A 61 20.42 -6.38 -16.90
C SER A 61 21.10 -7.51 -17.69
N GLN A 62 20.38 -8.57 -18.04
CA GLN A 62 20.87 -9.66 -18.88
C GLN A 62 21.14 -9.21 -20.32
N ALA A 63 20.35 -8.27 -20.84
CA ALA A 63 20.54 -7.72 -22.17
C ALA A 63 21.89 -7.00 -22.32
N GLY A 64 22.49 -6.55 -21.20
CA GLY A 64 23.87 -6.02 -21.20
C GLY A 64 24.95 -6.99 -21.68
N PHE A 65 24.69 -8.30 -21.79
CA PHE A 65 25.61 -9.28 -22.38
C PHE A 65 25.50 -9.37 -23.91
N TRP A 66 24.47 -8.80 -24.50
CA TRP A 66 24.23 -8.84 -25.93
C TRP A 66 24.96 -7.68 -26.63
N PRO A 67 25.29 -7.80 -27.94
CA PRO A 67 25.88 -6.71 -28.66
C PRO A 67 24.94 -5.52 -28.77
N GLY A 68 25.43 -4.35 -28.40
CA GLY A 68 24.79 -3.08 -28.68
C GLY A 68 25.14 -2.63 -30.10
N ILE A 69 24.14 -2.36 -30.94
CA ILE A 69 24.31 -1.83 -32.29
C ILE A 69 23.70 -0.45 -32.33
N SER A 70 24.50 0.56 -32.76
CA SER A 70 24.05 1.93 -32.91
C SER A 70 24.42 2.51 -34.25
N ALA A 71 23.58 3.35 -34.83
CA ALA A 71 23.89 4.13 -36.01
C ALA A 71 24.03 5.61 -35.62
N SER A 72 25.02 6.28 -36.20
CA SER A 72 25.28 7.69 -35.97
C SER A 72 25.62 8.41 -37.26
N GLY A 73 25.18 9.68 -37.33
CA GLY A 73 25.57 10.59 -38.42
C GLY A 73 26.01 11.90 -37.81
N VAL A 74 27.15 12.40 -38.29
CA VAL A 74 27.72 13.66 -37.80
C VAL A 74 28.09 14.54 -39.02
N TYR A 75 27.68 15.79 -38.95
CA TYR A 75 28.14 16.85 -39.85
C TYR A 75 28.95 17.87 -39.07
N ASN A 76 30.20 18.07 -39.49
CA ASN A 76 31.10 19.09 -38.95
C ASN A 76 31.36 20.17 -40.00
N ARG A 77 31.07 21.42 -39.67
CA ARG A 77 31.48 22.59 -40.43
C ARG A 77 32.72 23.18 -39.78
N THR A 78 33.84 23.21 -40.53
CA THR A 78 35.06 23.89 -40.10
C THR A 78 34.92 25.39 -40.31
N LEU A 79 34.83 26.17 -39.25
CA LEU A 79 34.71 27.62 -39.31
C LEU A 79 36.03 28.31 -39.63
N LYS A 80 37.17 27.77 -39.15
CA LYS A 80 38.53 28.19 -39.42
C LYS A 80 39.43 26.96 -39.55
N LYS A 81 40.08 26.81 -40.67
CA LYS A 81 40.99 25.66 -40.92
C LYS A 81 42.24 25.76 -40.05
N GLN A 82 42.76 24.59 -39.67
CA GLN A 82 44.03 24.52 -38.97
C GLN A 82 45.14 24.85 -39.93
N VAL A 83 46.05 25.72 -39.51
CA VAL A 83 47.27 26.05 -40.27
C VAL A 83 48.39 25.21 -39.70
N MET A 84 49.04 24.43 -40.57
CA MET A 84 50.28 23.73 -40.25
C MET A 84 51.43 24.54 -40.83
N VAL A 85 52.39 24.85 -40.01
CA VAL A 85 53.62 25.50 -40.44
C VAL A 85 54.67 24.42 -40.66
N MET A 86 55.12 24.27 -41.87
CA MET A 86 56.23 23.35 -42.22
C MET A 86 57.45 24.16 -42.65
N ASP A 87 58.61 23.83 -42.09
CA ASP A 87 59.92 24.42 -42.48
C ASP A 87 60.53 23.58 -43.56
N PHE A 88 60.67 24.16 -44.76
CA PHE A 88 61.37 23.58 -45.91
C PHE A 88 62.59 24.40 -46.20
N GLY A 89 63.70 24.06 -45.56
CA GLY A 89 64.99 24.65 -45.87
C GLY A 89 65.15 26.11 -45.44
N GLY A 90 64.48 26.56 -44.38
CA GLY A 90 64.57 27.91 -43.81
C GLY A 90 63.43 28.85 -44.19
N GLU A 91 62.47 28.40 -45.02
CA GLU A 91 61.25 29.13 -45.30
C GLU A 91 60.08 28.43 -44.62
N ALA A 92 59.31 29.15 -43.72
CA ALA A 92 58.12 28.66 -43.06
C ALA A 92 56.98 28.71 -44.06
N LEU A 93 56.52 27.54 -44.52
CA LEU A 93 55.31 27.43 -45.38
C LEU A 93 54.07 27.17 -44.53
N GLU A 94 53.11 28.07 -44.56
CA GLU A 94 51.82 27.92 -43.92
C GLU A 94 50.83 27.17 -44.84
N ILE A 95 50.44 25.97 -44.45
CA ILE A 95 49.47 25.15 -45.19
C ILE A 95 48.20 25.03 -44.39
N SER A 96 47.06 25.48 -44.95
CA SER A 96 45.75 25.26 -44.36
C SER A 96 45.30 23.82 -44.59
N VAL A 97 45.14 23.06 -43.52
CA VAL A 97 44.75 21.63 -43.55
C VAL A 97 43.29 21.44 -43.21
N GLY A 98 42.64 20.53 -43.95
CA GLY A 98 41.23 20.16 -43.71
C GLY A 98 40.26 20.74 -44.74
N THR A 99 39.03 20.30 -44.65
CA THR A 99 37.93 20.71 -45.54
C THR A 99 36.86 21.49 -44.73
N ASP A 100 36.09 22.30 -45.45
CA ASP A 100 35.03 23.11 -44.83
C ASP A 100 33.89 22.26 -44.31
N ASN A 101 33.52 21.17 -45.01
CA ASN A 101 32.42 20.28 -44.67
C ASN A 101 32.95 18.88 -44.51
N ASN A 102 32.60 18.26 -43.37
CA ASN A 102 32.95 16.88 -43.07
C ASN A 102 31.69 16.14 -42.65
N TRP A 103 31.30 15.15 -43.41
CA TRP A 103 30.20 14.27 -43.18
C TRP A 103 30.71 12.90 -42.77
N MET A 104 30.14 12.35 -41.72
CA MET A 104 30.47 11.02 -41.24
C MET A 104 29.19 10.32 -40.83
N GLY A 105 28.95 9.13 -41.32
CA GLY A 105 27.79 8.32 -40.92
C GLY A 105 28.16 6.84 -40.92
N GLY A 106 27.68 6.12 -39.93
CA GLY A 106 28.06 4.72 -39.79
C GLY A 106 27.29 3.96 -38.74
N VAL A 107 27.64 2.69 -38.63
CA VAL A 107 27.12 1.75 -37.64
C VAL A 107 28.25 1.26 -36.76
N SER A 108 28.04 1.25 -35.46
CA SER A 108 28.98 0.71 -34.48
C SER A 108 28.33 -0.45 -33.71
N LEU A 109 29.14 -1.47 -33.44
CA LEU A 109 28.81 -2.61 -32.59
C LEU A 109 29.75 -2.59 -31.38
N SER A 110 29.16 -2.83 -30.19
CA SER A 110 29.95 -2.98 -28.95
C SER A 110 29.42 -4.22 -28.20
N LEU A 111 30.33 -5.09 -27.80
CA LEU A 111 30.03 -6.34 -27.10
C LEU A 111 30.99 -6.53 -25.92
N PRO A 112 30.51 -6.57 -24.66
CA PRO A 112 31.34 -6.95 -23.53
C PRO A 112 31.60 -8.46 -23.55
N LEU A 113 32.90 -8.86 -23.66
CA LEU A 113 33.29 -10.27 -23.63
C LEU A 113 33.57 -10.75 -22.21
N VAL A 114 34.25 -9.91 -21.41
CA VAL A 114 34.56 -10.16 -20.01
C VAL A 114 34.17 -8.90 -19.21
N ALA A 115 33.08 -8.99 -18.47
CA ALA A 115 32.55 -7.90 -17.65
C ALA A 115 32.15 -8.41 -16.27
N PRO A 116 33.10 -8.59 -15.32
CA PRO A 116 32.80 -9.17 -14.00
C PRO A 116 31.74 -8.40 -13.20
N ALA A 117 31.71 -7.07 -13.36
CA ALA A 117 30.70 -6.24 -12.74
C ALA A 117 29.28 -6.55 -13.27
N LEU A 118 29.11 -6.76 -14.58
CA LEU A 118 27.84 -7.07 -15.20
C LEU A 118 27.27 -8.39 -14.69
N TRP A 119 28.09 -9.42 -14.50
CA TRP A 119 27.63 -10.68 -13.92
C TRP A 119 27.10 -10.49 -12.50
N LYS A 120 27.73 -9.60 -11.69
CA LYS A 120 27.25 -9.29 -10.34
C LYS A 120 25.99 -8.45 -10.37
N THR A 121 25.83 -7.56 -11.34
CA THR A 121 24.59 -6.78 -11.54
C THR A 121 23.42 -7.70 -11.85
N VAL A 122 23.59 -8.72 -12.73
CA VAL A 122 22.54 -9.70 -13.01
C VAL A 122 22.18 -10.58 -11.79
N GLN A 123 23.17 -10.89 -10.95
CA GLN A 123 22.90 -11.58 -9.68
C GLN A 123 22.14 -10.66 -8.71
N LEU A 124 22.49 -9.38 -8.65
CA LEU A 124 21.79 -8.39 -7.81
C LEU A 124 20.32 -8.22 -8.24
N SER A 125 20.08 -8.13 -9.55
CA SER A 125 18.70 -8.01 -10.07
C SER A 125 17.84 -9.25 -9.82
N ALA A 126 18.42 -10.41 -9.51
CA ALA A 126 17.65 -11.56 -9.04
C ALA A 126 17.13 -11.32 -7.60
N LEU A 127 17.98 -10.80 -6.71
CA LEU A 127 17.57 -10.43 -5.35
C LEU A 127 16.57 -9.25 -5.33
N ASP A 128 16.57 -8.41 -6.37
CA ASP A 128 15.55 -7.35 -6.52
C ASP A 128 14.16 -7.95 -6.79
N ILE A 129 14.09 -9.09 -7.49
CA ILE A 129 12.82 -9.84 -7.65
C ILE A 129 12.38 -10.42 -6.31
N ASP A 130 13.29 -11.07 -5.56
CA ASP A 130 12.97 -11.64 -4.25
C ASP A 130 12.48 -10.55 -3.28
N MET A 131 13.09 -9.36 -3.33
CA MET A 131 12.64 -8.19 -2.57
C MET A 131 11.25 -7.71 -3.00
N ALA A 132 10.96 -7.69 -4.29
CA ALA A 132 9.64 -7.28 -4.80
C ALA A 132 8.54 -8.29 -4.39
N VAL A 133 8.84 -9.59 -4.44
CA VAL A 133 7.94 -10.65 -3.98
C VAL A 133 7.64 -10.51 -2.49
N GLU A 134 8.67 -10.29 -1.67
CA GLU A 134 8.49 -10.13 -0.22
C GLU A 134 7.72 -8.85 0.12
N LYS A 135 7.94 -7.74 -0.59
CA LYS A 135 7.13 -6.52 -0.47
C LYS A 135 5.66 -6.75 -0.86
N ALA A 136 5.42 -7.53 -1.90
CA ALA A 136 4.05 -7.87 -2.30
C ALA A 136 3.37 -8.74 -1.22
N ARG A 137 4.11 -9.68 -0.60
CA ARG A 137 3.61 -10.44 0.56
C ARG A 137 3.28 -9.52 1.73
N SER A 138 4.15 -8.57 2.05
CA SER A 138 3.91 -7.54 3.08
C SER A 138 2.64 -6.74 2.80
N SER A 139 2.45 -6.30 1.56
CA SER A 139 1.27 -5.55 1.14
C SER A 139 -0.02 -6.36 1.31
N ARG A 140 0.00 -7.66 1.00
CA ARG A 140 -1.14 -8.55 1.21
C ARG A 140 -1.46 -8.74 2.70
N LEU A 141 -0.46 -8.98 3.55
CA LEU A 141 -0.64 -9.11 5.00
C LEU A 141 -1.21 -7.82 5.61
N SER A 142 -0.65 -6.68 5.26
CA SER A 142 -1.13 -5.38 5.72
C SER A 142 -2.56 -5.09 5.24
N MET A 143 -2.91 -5.49 4.01
CA MET A 143 -4.27 -5.36 3.48
C MET A 143 -5.26 -6.22 4.27
N ILE A 144 -4.91 -7.47 4.57
CA ILE A 144 -5.75 -8.37 5.38
C ILE A 144 -6.00 -7.76 6.76
N SER A 145 -4.95 -7.28 7.44
CA SER A 145 -5.08 -6.61 8.73
C SER A 145 -5.95 -5.36 8.66
N ALA A 146 -5.71 -4.50 7.66
CA ALA A 146 -6.48 -3.27 7.47
C ALA A 146 -7.97 -3.53 7.19
N VAL A 147 -8.29 -4.54 6.36
CA VAL A 147 -9.69 -4.92 6.06
C VAL A 147 -10.37 -5.50 7.30
N LYS A 148 -9.70 -6.39 8.06
CA LYS A 148 -10.23 -6.91 9.34
C LYS A 148 -10.53 -5.77 10.31
N GLN A 149 -9.58 -4.90 10.54
CA GLN A 149 -9.74 -3.75 11.46
C GLN A 149 -10.86 -2.81 11.02
N ALA A 150 -10.95 -2.49 9.73
CA ALA A 150 -12.02 -1.65 9.19
C ALA A 150 -13.39 -2.33 9.27
N PHE A 151 -13.46 -3.65 9.03
CA PHE A 151 -14.69 -4.42 9.15
C PHE A 151 -15.19 -4.45 10.61
N TYR A 152 -14.31 -4.72 11.56
CA TYR A 152 -14.66 -4.68 12.98
C TYR A 152 -15.05 -3.27 13.44
N SER A 153 -14.39 -2.24 12.91
CA SER A 153 -14.77 -0.84 13.17
C SER A 153 -16.17 -0.51 12.63
N TYR A 154 -16.52 -1.00 11.44
CA TYR A 154 -17.87 -0.87 10.90
C TYR A 154 -18.91 -1.58 11.78
N LEU A 155 -18.63 -2.81 12.23
CA LEU A 155 -19.52 -3.54 13.13
C LEU A 155 -19.70 -2.81 14.47
N LEU A 156 -18.61 -2.23 15.03
CA LEU A 156 -18.70 -1.42 16.24
C LEU A 156 -19.59 -0.20 16.06
N ALA A 157 -19.45 0.52 14.95
CA ALA A 157 -20.29 1.67 14.63
C ALA A 157 -21.76 1.27 14.49
N LYS A 158 -22.05 0.16 13.80
CA LYS A 158 -23.41 -0.40 13.62
C LYS A 158 -24.05 -0.84 14.93
N ASP A 159 -23.31 -1.58 15.77
CA ASP A 159 -23.79 -2.05 17.06
C ASP A 159 -23.98 -0.87 18.03
N SER A 160 -23.06 0.10 18.03
CA SER A 160 -23.19 1.34 18.80
C SER A 160 -24.43 2.16 18.40
N TYR A 161 -24.66 2.31 17.09
CA TYR A 161 -25.88 2.96 16.59
C TYR A 161 -27.13 2.23 17.07
N THR A 162 -27.13 0.90 17.04
CA THR A 162 -28.27 0.10 17.50
C THR A 162 -28.57 0.34 19.00
N VAL A 163 -27.50 0.44 19.81
CA VAL A 163 -27.63 0.77 21.24
C VAL A 163 -28.18 2.19 21.44
N LEU A 164 -27.58 3.17 20.75
CA LEU A 164 -27.97 4.59 20.86
C LEU A 164 -29.39 4.85 20.31
N LYS A 165 -29.76 4.17 19.23
CA LYS A 165 -31.11 4.24 18.66
C LYS A 165 -32.16 3.72 19.67
N ARG A 166 -31.86 2.57 20.29
CA ARG A 166 -32.75 1.99 21.33
C ARG A 166 -32.83 2.92 22.54
N ASN A 167 -31.74 3.52 22.96
CA ASN A 167 -31.70 4.53 24.01
C ASN A 167 -32.60 5.74 23.65
N TYR A 168 -32.42 6.31 22.45
CA TYR A 168 -33.21 7.43 21.96
C TYR A 168 -34.74 7.11 21.97
N ASP A 169 -35.11 5.93 21.47
CA ASP A 169 -36.50 5.50 21.40
C ASP A 169 -37.11 5.33 22.82
N ASN A 170 -36.32 4.81 23.77
CA ASN A 170 -36.73 4.71 25.17
C ASN A 170 -36.87 6.10 25.82
N VAL A 171 -35.93 6.99 25.67
CA VAL A 171 -36.01 8.36 26.19
C VAL A 171 -37.18 9.10 25.58
N ALA A 172 -37.48 8.92 24.29
CA ALA A 172 -38.67 9.50 23.66
C ALA A 172 -39.99 8.99 24.27
N LEU A 173 -40.09 7.67 24.52
CA LEU A 173 -41.23 7.06 25.18
C LEU A 173 -41.41 7.57 26.62
N ASN A 174 -40.29 7.63 27.36
CA ASN A 174 -40.28 8.11 28.74
C ASN A 174 -40.65 9.60 28.82
N THR A 175 -40.16 10.45 27.91
CA THR A 175 -40.51 11.87 27.81
C THR A 175 -42.02 12.05 27.56
N LYS A 176 -42.58 11.24 26.66
CA LYS A 176 -44.03 11.24 26.43
C LYS A 176 -44.80 10.89 27.71
N THR A 177 -44.36 9.86 28.43
CA THR A 177 -45.00 9.43 29.70
C THR A 177 -44.96 10.54 30.75
N VAL A 178 -43.85 11.28 30.88
CA VAL A 178 -43.74 12.42 31.80
C VAL A 178 -44.67 13.57 31.37
N THR A 179 -44.77 13.85 30.08
CA THR A 179 -45.66 14.88 29.52
C THR A 179 -47.11 14.54 29.81
N ASP A 180 -47.53 13.29 29.57
CA ASP A 180 -48.92 12.82 29.86
C ASP A 180 -49.20 12.92 31.36
N LYS A 181 -48.26 12.57 32.24
CA LYS A 181 -48.40 12.74 33.71
C LYS A 181 -48.49 14.21 34.12
N PHE A 182 -47.76 15.11 33.49
CA PHE A 182 -47.82 16.56 33.75
C PHE A 182 -49.22 17.11 33.37
N GLU A 183 -49.76 16.74 32.22
CA GLU A 183 -51.09 17.15 31.77
C GLU A 183 -52.20 16.66 32.73
N GLN A 184 -51.97 15.55 33.44
CA GLN A 184 -52.84 15.01 34.46
C GLN A 184 -52.57 15.60 35.86
N GLY A 185 -51.62 16.53 36.00
CA GLY A 185 -51.24 17.12 37.29
C GLY A 185 -50.43 16.19 38.20
N MET A 186 -49.92 15.07 37.66
CA MET A 186 -49.14 14.06 38.42
C MET A 186 -47.61 14.19 38.27
N ALA A 187 -47.13 15.15 37.49
CA ALA A 187 -45.69 15.46 37.37
C ALA A 187 -45.48 16.96 37.41
N SER A 188 -44.26 17.40 37.79
CA SER A 188 -43.89 18.81 37.80
C SER A 188 -43.53 19.33 36.40
N GLU A 189 -43.70 20.64 36.17
CA GLU A 189 -43.19 21.29 34.94
C GLU A 189 -41.69 21.12 34.80
N PHE A 190 -40.95 21.09 35.90
CA PHE A 190 -39.52 20.85 35.93
C PHE A 190 -39.16 19.47 35.37
N ASP A 191 -39.89 18.41 35.76
CA ASP A 191 -39.65 17.05 35.25
C ASP A 191 -39.94 16.96 33.75
N LYS A 192 -40.99 17.61 33.27
CA LYS A 192 -41.33 17.68 31.84
C LYS A 192 -40.21 18.35 31.06
N LEU A 193 -39.78 19.56 31.45
CA LEU A 193 -38.72 20.30 30.77
C LEU A 193 -37.42 19.52 30.77
N ARG A 194 -37.08 18.85 31.86
CA ARG A 194 -35.87 18.01 31.99
C ARG A 194 -35.92 16.82 31.04
N ALA A 195 -37.04 16.13 30.92
CA ALA A 195 -37.25 15.02 30.00
C ALA A 195 -37.11 15.49 28.52
N GLU A 196 -37.70 16.65 28.21
CA GLU A 196 -37.57 17.23 26.85
C GLU A 196 -36.12 17.63 26.49
N VAL A 197 -35.41 18.18 27.45
CA VAL A 197 -33.97 18.50 27.26
C VAL A 197 -33.13 17.24 27.04
N GLU A 198 -33.38 16.18 27.84
CA GLU A 198 -32.70 14.91 27.70
C GLU A 198 -32.92 14.30 26.31
N LEU A 199 -34.18 14.27 25.84
CA LEU A 199 -34.46 13.79 24.48
C LEU A 199 -33.75 14.58 23.40
N LYS A 200 -33.70 15.91 23.52
CA LYS A 200 -32.99 16.77 22.56
C LYS A 200 -31.50 16.52 22.59
N ASN A 201 -30.92 16.25 23.78
CA ASN A 201 -29.50 15.95 23.93
C ASN A 201 -29.09 14.60 23.33
N GLN A 202 -30.01 13.62 23.23
CA GLN A 202 -29.68 12.33 22.59
C GLN A 202 -29.65 12.39 21.07
N ARG A 203 -30.32 13.34 20.43
CA ARG A 203 -30.44 13.43 18.98
C ARG A 203 -29.09 13.65 18.28
N PRO A 204 -28.18 14.55 18.74
CA PRO A 204 -26.83 14.72 18.16
C PRO A 204 -26.00 13.44 18.21
N ASN A 205 -26.09 12.68 19.31
CA ASN A 205 -25.35 11.41 19.47
C ASN A 205 -25.83 10.37 18.45
N LEU A 206 -27.13 10.31 18.19
CA LEU A 206 -27.71 9.40 17.21
C LEU A 206 -27.25 9.77 15.78
N ILE A 207 -27.28 11.07 15.40
CA ILE A 207 -26.82 11.55 14.10
C ILE A 207 -25.32 11.28 13.93
N ALA A 208 -24.52 11.51 14.97
CA ALA A 208 -23.08 11.24 14.93
C ALA A 208 -22.80 9.75 14.71
N SER A 209 -23.56 8.85 15.34
CA SER A 209 -23.40 7.41 15.18
C SER A 209 -23.84 6.91 13.79
N GLU A 210 -24.85 7.53 13.18
CA GLU A 210 -25.27 7.25 11.81
C GLU A 210 -24.20 7.65 10.81
N THR A 211 -23.63 8.84 10.97
CA THR A 211 -22.48 9.31 10.16
C THR A 211 -21.26 8.40 10.34
N ALA A 212 -21.03 7.88 11.55
CA ALA A 212 -19.92 6.96 11.81
C ALA A 212 -20.04 5.64 11.02
N ILE A 213 -21.25 5.09 10.89
CA ILE A 213 -21.52 3.90 10.06
C ILE A 213 -21.20 4.21 8.59
N GLU A 214 -21.67 5.35 8.09
CA GLU A 214 -21.44 5.76 6.70
C GLU A 214 -19.95 5.88 6.40
N LEU A 215 -19.20 6.60 7.25
CA LEU A 215 -17.75 6.75 7.10
C LEU A 215 -17.01 5.42 7.17
N ALA A 216 -17.36 4.54 8.13
CA ALA A 216 -16.74 3.22 8.24
C ALA A 216 -17.05 2.35 7.01
N SER A 217 -18.27 2.44 6.47
CA SER A 217 -18.66 1.78 5.22
C SER A 217 -17.85 2.28 4.03
N MET A 218 -17.68 3.60 3.87
CA MET A 218 -16.87 4.19 2.81
C MET A 218 -15.41 3.78 2.91
N GLN A 219 -14.85 3.76 4.12
CA GLN A 219 -13.46 3.33 4.36
C GLN A 219 -13.27 1.86 3.95
N LEU A 220 -14.20 0.99 4.30
CA LEU A 220 -14.13 -0.43 3.94
C LEU A 220 -14.25 -0.64 2.43
N LYS A 221 -15.19 0.06 1.75
CA LYS A 221 -15.29 0.05 0.29
C LYS A 221 -14.00 0.51 -0.39
N ALA A 222 -13.38 1.58 0.13
CA ALA A 222 -12.11 2.08 -0.40
C ALA A 222 -10.97 1.04 -0.28
N LEU A 223 -10.87 0.31 0.85
CA LEU A 223 -9.90 -0.78 1.03
C LEU A 223 -10.15 -1.93 0.06
N MET A 224 -11.43 -2.27 -0.17
CA MET A 224 -11.85 -3.28 -1.13
C MET A 224 -11.64 -2.87 -2.60
N GLY A 225 -11.27 -1.60 -2.86
CA GLY A 225 -11.12 -1.07 -4.23
C GLY A 225 -12.44 -0.83 -4.95
N LEU A 226 -13.55 -0.78 -4.22
CA LEU A 226 -14.88 -0.47 -4.75
C LEU A 226 -15.13 1.04 -4.77
N ASP A 227 -16.06 1.46 -5.64
CA ASP A 227 -16.54 2.84 -5.60
C ASP A 227 -17.24 3.11 -4.26
N ILE A 228 -16.96 4.25 -3.64
CA ILE A 228 -17.53 4.66 -2.36
C ILE A 228 -19.05 4.77 -2.39
N GLU A 229 -19.63 5.08 -3.55
CA GLU A 229 -21.07 5.17 -3.77
C GLU A 229 -21.72 3.81 -4.11
N TYR A 230 -20.92 2.77 -4.35
CA TYR A 230 -21.47 1.46 -4.69
C TYR A 230 -22.33 0.90 -3.53
N PRO A 231 -23.56 0.42 -3.79
CA PRO A 231 -24.46 -0.07 -2.73
C PRO A 231 -23.97 -1.42 -2.18
N VAL A 232 -23.40 -1.40 -0.98
CA VAL A 232 -22.93 -2.58 -0.26
C VAL A 232 -23.63 -2.68 1.09
N ILE A 233 -24.08 -3.88 1.45
CA ILE A 233 -24.61 -4.19 2.76
C ILE A 233 -23.61 -5.11 3.48
N PHE A 234 -22.94 -4.58 4.50
CA PHE A 234 -22.04 -5.39 5.33
C PHE A 234 -22.86 -6.13 6.39
N GLU A 235 -22.70 -7.45 6.43
CA GLU A 235 -23.43 -8.35 7.32
C GLU A 235 -22.60 -8.68 8.57
N GLY A 236 -23.29 -8.94 9.69
CA GLY A 236 -22.68 -9.36 10.94
C GLY A 236 -22.93 -8.38 12.09
N THR A 237 -22.48 -8.81 13.27
CA THR A 237 -22.45 -8.06 14.54
C THR A 237 -21.19 -8.46 15.30
N LEU A 238 -20.67 -7.61 16.19
CA LEU A 238 -19.49 -7.95 17.02
C LEU A 238 -19.75 -9.14 17.94
N THR A 239 -20.99 -9.34 18.38
CA THR A 239 -21.37 -10.44 19.25
C THR A 239 -21.09 -11.84 18.64
N GLN A 240 -21.08 -11.94 17.30
CA GLN A 240 -20.73 -13.19 16.62
C GLN A 240 -19.29 -13.64 16.88
N PHE A 241 -18.40 -12.70 17.18
CA PHE A 241 -16.99 -12.93 17.45
C PHE A 241 -16.68 -13.03 18.95
N GLU A 242 -17.70 -12.99 19.83
CA GLU A 242 -17.48 -13.03 21.28
C GLU A 242 -16.77 -14.31 21.72
N GLU A 243 -17.08 -15.45 21.09
CA GLU A 243 -16.45 -16.75 21.39
C GLU A 243 -14.97 -16.81 21.02
N GLU A 244 -14.50 -15.92 20.13
CA GLU A 244 -13.08 -15.81 19.78
C GLU A 244 -12.27 -15.04 20.84
N VAL A 245 -12.96 -14.29 21.71
CA VAL A 245 -12.33 -13.47 22.75
C VAL A 245 -12.02 -14.35 23.97
N THR A 246 -10.97 -15.12 23.89
CA THR A 246 -10.58 -16.05 24.94
C THR A 246 -9.12 -15.86 25.37
N PRO A 247 -8.78 -16.13 26.66
CA PRO A 247 -7.39 -16.17 27.09
C PRO A 247 -6.70 -17.46 26.64
N GLU A 248 -7.47 -18.48 26.20
CA GLU A 248 -6.98 -19.79 25.77
C GLU A 248 -6.29 -19.62 24.41
N GLY A 249 -4.99 -19.78 24.36
CA GLY A 249 -4.17 -19.61 23.15
C GLY A 249 -3.23 -18.41 23.17
N MET A 250 -3.36 -17.50 24.12
CA MET A 250 -2.34 -16.45 24.33
C MET A 250 -1.08 -17.07 24.95
N LEU A 251 -0.08 -17.29 24.11
CA LEU A 251 1.25 -17.70 24.58
C LEU A 251 2.00 -16.53 25.20
N PRO A 252 2.99 -16.75 26.09
CA PRO A 252 3.89 -15.69 26.51
C PRO A 252 4.55 -15.02 25.30
N ALA A 253 4.74 -13.71 25.32
CA ALA A 253 5.28 -12.94 24.20
C ALA A 253 6.58 -13.51 23.59
N ARG A 254 7.39 -14.19 24.41
CA ARG A 254 8.64 -14.84 23.97
C ARG A 254 8.43 -16.13 23.15
N ALA A 255 7.24 -16.70 23.19
CA ALA A 255 6.92 -17.92 22.42
C ALA A 255 6.48 -17.62 20.97
N TYR A 256 6.20 -16.36 20.65
CA TYR A 256 5.86 -15.95 19.30
C TYR A 256 7.13 -15.78 18.45
N SER A 257 7.23 -16.55 17.37
CA SER A 257 8.33 -16.44 16.41
C SER A 257 8.09 -15.27 15.44
N LEU A 258 9.11 -14.45 15.26
CA LEU A 258 9.12 -13.37 14.26
C LEU A 258 9.76 -13.80 12.93
N GLU A 259 10.09 -15.08 12.74
CA GLU A 259 10.76 -15.57 11.52
C GLU A 259 9.97 -15.29 10.24
N ARG A 260 8.64 -15.25 10.32
CA ARG A 260 7.75 -14.98 9.21
C ARG A 260 7.43 -13.50 9.04
N ASN A 261 7.93 -12.62 9.93
CA ASN A 261 7.70 -11.19 9.83
C ASN A 261 8.31 -10.65 8.53
N SER A 262 7.50 -9.94 7.76
CA SER A 262 7.88 -9.47 6.43
C SER A 262 9.00 -8.42 6.46
N ASP A 263 9.04 -7.55 7.46
CA ASP A 263 10.07 -6.52 7.57
C ASP A 263 11.44 -7.16 7.85
N LEU A 264 11.49 -8.18 8.73
CA LEU A 264 12.73 -8.91 9.01
C LEU A 264 13.19 -9.73 7.80
N MET A 265 12.26 -10.30 7.03
CA MET A 265 12.57 -10.98 5.78
C MET A 265 13.12 -10.01 4.72
N GLN A 266 12.53 -8.84 4.55
CA GLN A 266 13.05 -7.79 3.68
C GLN A 266 14.46 -7.35 4.09
N LEU A 267 14.73 -7.16 5.39
CA LEU A 267 16.07 -6.84 5.91
C LEU A 267 17.08 -7.97 5.62
N SER A 268 16.64 -9.24 5.66
CA SER A 268 17.47 -10.38 5.29
C SER A 268 17.87 -10.34 3.81
N ILE A 269 16.90 -10.12 2.90
CA ILE A 269 17.16 -9.97 1.47
C ILE A 269 18.06 -8.75 1.21
N GLN A 270 17.82 -7.63 1.89
CA GLN A 270 18.64 -6.43 1.78
C GLN A 270 20.09 -6.67 2.21
N LYS A 271 20.32 -7.53 3.23
CA LYS A 271 21.66 -7.96 3.63
C LYS A 271 22.38 -8.68 2.48
N GLU A 272 21.70 -9.63 1.84
CA GLU A 272 22.25 -10.34 0.68
C GLU A 272 22.53 -9.39 -0.49
N GLN A 273 21.65 -8.41 -0.74
CA GLN A 273 21.87 -7.36 -1.74
C GLN A 273 23.14 -6.54 -1.44
N LEU A 274 23.36 -6.12 -0.18
CA LEU A 274 24.55 -5.37 0.24
C LEU A 274 25.82 -6.21 0.15
N GLU A 275 25.77 -7.50 0.49
CA GLU A 275 26.89 -8.42 0.32
C GLU A 275 27.27 -8.56 -1.16
N LEU A 276 26.27 -8.66 -2.03
CA LEU A 276 26.49 -8.74 -3.46
C LEU A 276 26.97 -7.40 -4.05
N ALA A 277 26.46 -6.28 -3.55
CA ALA A 277 26.94 -4.93 -3.90
C ALA A 277 28.40 -4.72 -3.49
N LEU A 278 28.83 -5.29 -2.35
CA LEU A 278 30.25 -5.31 -1.97
C LEU A 278 31.09 -6.16 -2.95
N LYS A 279 30.57 -7.32 -3.37
CA LYS A 279 31.22 -8.16 -4.41
C LYS A 279 31.28 -7.43 -5.75
N LEU A 280 30.22 -6.70 -6.13
CA LEU A 280 30.17 -5.85 -7.32
C LEU A 280 31.24 -4.73 -7.26
N THR A 281 31.34 -4.04 -6.12
CA THR A 281 32.39 -3.02 -5.91
C THR A 281 33.78 -3.63 -6.05
N LYS A 282 34.04 -4.83 -5.51
CA LYS A 282 35.28 -5.56 -5.66
C LYS A 282 35.54 -6.00 -7.13
N ALA A 283 34.48 -6.40 -7.85
CA ALA A 283 34.59 -6.77 -9.26
C ALA A 283 35.04 -5.61 -10.15
N SER A 284 34.84 -4.37 -9.74
CA SER A 284 35.38 -3.18 -10.46
C SER A 284 36.88 -3.07 -10.46
N PHE A 285 37.63 -3.87 -9.68
CA PHE A 285 39.08 -3.95 -9.71
C PHE A 285 39.60 -4.94 -10.79
N LEU A 286 38.70 -5.79 -11.31
CA LEU A 286 39.06 -6.82 -12.27
C LEU A 286 39.19 -6.24 -13.70
N PRO A 287 40.00 -6.87 -14.56
CA PRO A 287 40.08 -6.48 -15.96
C PRO A 287 38.74 -6.65 -16.68
N THR A 288 38.48 -5.80 -17.67
CA THR A 288 37.35 -5.91 -18.59
C THR A 288 37.85 -6.06 -20.03
N LEU A 289 37.17 -6.89 -20.81
CA LEU A 289 37.46 -7.14 -22.21
C LEU A 289 36.22 -6.85 -23.04
N SER A 290 36.34 -6.01 -24.05
CA SER A 290 35.26 -5.67 -24.97
C SER A 290 35.68 -5.79 -26.42
N LEU A 291 34.74 -6.24 -27.27
CA LEU A 291 34.85 -6.22 -28.71
C LEU A 291 34.05 -5.04 -29.24
N SER A 292 34.66 -4.22 -30.09
CA SER A 292 33.98 -3.17 -30.82
C SER A 292 34.24 -3.29 -32.31
N SER A 293 33.25 -3.01 -33.14
CA SER A 293 33.36 -2.91 -34.57
C SER A 293 32.68 -1.66 -35.06
N ASN A 294 33.30 -0.97 -35.99
CA ASN A 294 32.75 0.25 -36.56
C ASN A 294 32.85 0.16 -38.09
N PHE A 295 31.73 0.45 -38.75
CA PHE A 295 31.66 0.58 -40.20
C PHE A 295 31.05 1.94 -40.52
N GLN A 296 31.80 2.82 -41.18
CA GLN A 296 31.40 4.19 -41.47
C GLN A 296 31.75 4.62 -42.86
N TYR A 297 30.97 5.53 -43.39
CA TYR A 297 31.28 6.31 -44.56
C TYR A 297 31.62 7.73 -44.14
N SER A 298 32.66 8.29 -44.74
CA SER A 298 33.01 9.71 -44.56
C SER A 298 33.17 10.39 -45.92
N SER A 299 32.83 11.65 -45.94
CA SER A 299 33.06 12.53 -47.08
C SER A 299 33.48 13.91 -46.62
N MET A 300 34.50 14.44 -47.26
CA MET A 300 35.10 15.73 -46.94
C MET A 300 35.10 16.61 -48.19
N ASN A 301 34.53 17.81 -48.11
CA ASN A 301 34.47 18.71 -49.26
C ASN A 301 34.45 20.19 -48.83
N ASN A 302 34.90 21.09 -49.72
CA ASN A 302 34.88 22.54 -49.52
C ASN A 302 33.63 23.23 -50.08
N ASN A 303 32.75 22.47 -50.76
CA ASN A 303 31.47 23.00 -51.30
C ASN A 303 30.29 22.20 -50.73
N PHE A 304 29.06 22.67 -51.03
CA PHE A 304 27.80 22.02 -50.59
C PHE A 304 27.10 21.20 -51.69
N LYS A 305 27.85 20.78 -52.74
CA LYS A 305 27.31 20.01 -53.87
C LYS A 305 27.37 18.51 -53.58
N PHE A 306 26.35 17.96 -52.94
CA PHE A 306 26.26 16.55 -52.53
C PHE A 306 26.53 15.56 -53.68
N SER A 307 26.11 15.89 -54.90
CA SER A 307 26.34 15.05 -56.09
C SER A 307 27.81 14.85 -56.44
N GLN A 308 28.71 15.69 -55.93
CA GLN A 308 30.14 15.67 -56.15
C GLN A 308 30.91 15.11 -54.96
N TYR A 309 30.22 14.61 -53.92
CA TYR A 309 30.88 14.08 -52.76
C TYR A 309 31.37 12.65 -53.01
N ASN A 310 32.66 12.41 -52.77
CA ASN A 310 33.19 11.07 -52.71
C ASN A 310 33.05 10.52 -51.32
N TRP A 311 32.35 9.40 -51.19
CA TRP A 311 32.13 8.70 -49.95
C TRP A 311 33.13 7.56 -49.79
N PHE A 312 33.94 7.61 -48.75
CA PHE A 312 34.94 6.62 -48.45
C PHE A 312 34.49 5.70 -47.34
N PRO A 313 34.39 4.38 -47.57
CA PRO A 313 34.11 3.43 -46.53
C PRO A 313 35.35 3.21 -45.64
N TYR A 314 35.09 3.08 -44.37
CA TYR A 314 36.10 2.76 -43.37
C TYR A 314 35.53 1.76 -42.37
N SER A 315 36.25 0.67 -42.06
CA SER A 315 35.84 -0.32 -41.08
C SER A 315 37.00 -0.69 -40.16
N THR A 316 36.63 -0.87 -38.89
CA THR A 316 37.55 -1.36 -37.86
C THR A 316 36.91 -2.41 -37.00
N ALA A 317 37.68 -3.36 -36.53
CA ALA A 317 37.35 -4.26 -35.45
C ALA A 317 38.45 -4.14 -34.39
N SER A 318 38.06 -3.94 -33.14
CA SER A 318 38.96 -3.69 -32.02
C SER A 318 38.62 -4.56 -30.84
N LEU A 319 39.65 -5.15 -30.24
CA LEU A 319 39.53 -5.85 -28.95
C LEU A 319 40.23 -4.98 -27.90
N ALA A 320 39.48 -4.48 -26.93
CA ALA A 320 39.99 -3.58 -25.92
C ALA A 320 40.02 -4.28 -24.54
N LEU A 321 41.22 -4.43 -23.98
CA LEU A 321 41.45 -4.89 -22.60
C LEU A 321 41.71 -3.67 -21.71
N SER A 322 40.89 -3.46 -20.70
CA SER A 322 41.07 -2.39 -19.71
C SER A 322 41.39 -2.98 -18.35
N ILE A 323 42.53 -2.61 -17.79
CA ILE A 323 43.02 -3.06 -16.47
C ILE A 323 43.17 -1.82 -15.59
N PRO A 324 42.34 -1.62 -14.58
CA PRO A 324 42.47 -0.48 -13.67
C PRO A 324 43.62 -0.70 -12.68
N ILE A 325 44.71 0.02 -12.83
CA ILE A 325 45.91 -0.12 -11.98
C ILE A 325 45.81 0.74 -10.74
N PHE A 326 45.45 2.00 -10.88
CA PHE A 326 45.34 2.95 -9.77
C PHE A 326 44.17 3.92 -9.99
N SER A 327 43.39 4.18 -8.95
CA SER A 327 42.21 5.05 -8.99
C SER A 327 42.18 6.09 -7.86
N GLY A 328 43.36 6.52 -7.38
CA GLY A 328 43.45 7.50 -6.29
C GLY A 328 42.77 7.02 -4.99
N PHE A 329 42.88 5.72 -4.66
CA PHE A 329 42.26 5.08 -3.52
C PHE A 329 40.69 5.12 -3.49
N LYS A 330 40.04 5.67 -4.54
CA LYS A 330 38.58 5.77 -4.63
C LYS A 330 37.86 4.44 -4.35
N LYS A 331 38.32 3.38 -5.04
CA LYS A 331 37.74 2.03 -4.92
C LYS A 331 37.88 1.45 -3.52
N GLN A 332 38.99 1.69 -2.82
CA GLN A 332 39.22 1.25 -1.45
C GLN A 332 38.24 1.94 -0.49
N GLN A 333 37.98 3.25 -0.69
CA GLN A 333 37.00 3.95 0.13
C GLN A 333 35.56 3.47 -0.15
N GLN A 334 35.24 3.14 -1.40
CA GLN A 334 33.95 2.52 -1.74
C GLN A 334 33.76 1.16 -1.05
N VAL A 335 34.78 0.33 -0.96
CA VAL A 335 34.73 -0.94 -0.20
C VAL A 335 34.50 -0.69 1.29
N LYS A 336 35.16 0.33 1.88
CA LYS A 336 34.92 0.70 3.28
C LYS A 336 33.49 1.19 3.50
N GLN A 337 32.96 2.04 2.62
CA GLN A 337 31.57 2.48 2.65
C GLN A 337 30.59 1.31 2.59
N SER A 338 30.80 0.37 1.65
CA SER A 338 29.95 -0.81 1.54
C SER A 338 29.93 -1.66 2.83
N ARG A 339 31.09 -1.79 3.51
CA ARG A 339 31.16 -2.50 4.79
C ARG A 339 30.40 -1.76 5.91
N LEU A 340 30.50 -0.43 5.97
CA LEU A 340 29.75 0.37 6.95
C LEU A 340 28.25 0.28 6.70
N ASN A 341 27.81 0.27 5.44
CA ASN A 341 26.39 0.07 5.08
C ASN A 341 25.87 -1.28 5.60
N MET A 342 26.69 -2.35 5.51
CA MET A 342 26.31 -3.65 6.07
C MET A 342 26.19 -3.63 7.60
N GLN A 343 27.11 -2.93 8.29
CA GLN A 343 27.03 -2.77 9.74
C GLN A 343 25.79 -1.97 10.15
N SER A 344 25.52 -0.85 9.46
CA SER A 344 24.31 -0.05 9.70
C SER A 344 23.02 -0.85 9.46
N LEU A 345 23.01 -1.77 8.48
CA LEU A 345 21.86 -2.65 8.27
C LEU A 345 21.68 -3.63 9.43
N GLU A 346 22.76 -4.21 9.95
CA GLU A 346 22.68 -5.12 11.10
C GLU A 346 22.17 -4.40 12.35
N ASP A 347 22.62 -3.16 12.61
CA ASP A 347 22.10 -2.35 13.70
C ASP A 347 20.61 -2.01 13.49
N SER A 348 20.20 -1.73 12.25
CA SER A 348 18.80 -1.48 11.89
C SER A 348 17.94 -2.74 12.12
N ARG A 349 18.46 -3.93 11.77
CA ARG A 349 17.78 -5.20 12.01
C ARG A 349 17.55 -5.43 13.51
N ILE A 350 18.59 -5.26 14.33
CA ILE A 350 18.48 -5.40 15.79
C ILE A 350 17.43 -4.43 16.36
N ASN A 351 17.42 -3.19 15.88
CA ASN A 351 16.44 -2.20 16.31
C ASN A 351 15.02 -2.57 15.89
N SER A 352 14.83 -3.01 14.64
CA SER A 352 13.53 -3.47 14.13
C SER A 352 13.00 -4.67 14.91
N GLU A 353 13.87 -5.65 15.22
CA GLU A 353 13.49 -6.82 15.99
C GLU A 353 13.02 -6.44 17.41
N ARG A 354 13.72 -5.50 18.08
CA ARG A 354 13.30 -4.99 19.39
C ARG A 354 11.96 -4.27 19.35
N ASN A 355 11.73 -3.45 18.31
CA ASN A 355 10.46 -2.74 18.13
C ASN A 355 9.31 -3.71 17.86
N LEU A 356 9.53 -4.74 17.05
CA LEU A 356 8.53 -5.79 16.79
C LEU A 356 8.20 -6.58 18.06
N GLN A 357 9.21 -6.95 18.87
CA GLN A 357 8.99 -7.60 20.16
C GLN A 357 8.17 -6.72 21.11
N LEU A 358 8.43 -5.40 21.12
CA LEU A 358 7.62 -4.45 21.89
C LEU A 358 6.18 -4.38 21.38
N SER A 359 5.98 -4.34 20.07
CA SER A 359 4.65 -4.32 19.45
C SER A 359 3.86 -5.60 19.76
N VAL A 360 4.49 -6.78 19.64
CA VAL A 360 3.88 -8.05 20.04
C VAL A 360 3.43 -8.02 21.51
N LYS A 361 4.31 -7.56 22.42
CA LYS A 361 3.97 -7.47 23.83
C LYS A 361 2.82 -6.50 24.10
N ASN A 362 2.79 -5.37 23.37
CA ASN A 362 1.69 -4.40 23.49
C ASN A 362 0.36 -5.01 23.02
N CYS A 363 0.33 -5.65 21.84
CA CYS A 363 -0.88 -6.32 21.35
C CYS A 363 -1.40 -7.37 22.34
N LEU A 364 -0.51 -8.21 22.88
CA LEU A 364 -0.89 -9.23 23.86
C LEU A 364 -1.43 -8.63 25.17
N ASN A 365 -0.84 -7.53 25.67
CA ASN A 365 -1.35 -6.84 26.83
C ASN A 365 -2.73 -6.24 26.57
N GLN A 366 -2.95 -5.61 25.40
CA GLN A 366 -4.25 -5.05 25.03
C GLN A 366 -5.32 -6.15 24.85
N MET A 367 -4.94 -7.29 24.27
CA MET A 367 -5.83 -8.45 24.16
C MET A 367 -6.20 -9.03 25.54
N SER A 368 -5.21 -9.16 26.44
CA SER A 368 -5.47 -9.61 27.83
C SER A 368 -6.40 -8.69 28.58
N ASN A 369 -6.17 -7.37 28.49
CA ASN A 369 -7.05 -6.38 29.10
C ASN A 369 -8.47 -6.48 28.51
N ALA A 370 -8.59 -6.61 27.20
CA ALA A 370 -9.88 -6.71 26.51
C ALA A 370 -10.68 -7.96 26.95
N VAL A 371 -10.02 -9.08 27.23
CA VAL A 371 -10.67 -10.29 27.78
C VAL A 371 -11.23 -10.05 29.18
N GLU A 372 -10.43 -9.43 30.08
CA GLU A 372 -10.88 -9.08 31.43
C GLU A 372 -12.02 -8.04 31.41
N GLU A 373 -11.89 -7.02 30.56
CA GLU A 373 -12.93 -6.01 30.33
C GLU A 373 -14.23 -6.64 29.80
N LEU A 374 -14.14 -7.59 28.85
CA LEU A 374 -15.31 -8.26 28.30
C LEU A 374 -16.07 -9.03 29.37
N ALA A 375 -15.37 -9.80 30.21
CA ALA A 375 -15.99 -10.54 31.29
C ALA A 375 -16.72 -9.62 32.29
N SER A 376 -16.06 -8.53 32.71
CA SER A 376 -16.65 -7.52 33.60
C SER A 376 -17.83 -6.77 32.94
N ASN A 377 -17.68 -6.35 31.67
CA ASN A 377 -18.71 -5.61 30.95
C ASN A 377 -19.94 -6.47 30.67
N LYS A 378 -19.80 -7.76 30.42
CA LYS A 378 -20.93 -8.70 30.24
C LYS A 378 -21.78 -8.82 31.52
N GLU A 379 -21.12 -8.95 32.67
CA GLU A 379 -21.82 -8.95 33.98
C GLU A 379 -22.44 -7.59 34.24
N ASN A 380 -21.76 -6.49 33.95
CA ASN A 380 -22.25 -5.14 34.13
C ASN A 380 -23.50 -4.85 33.27
N VAL A 381 -23.56 -5.31 32.02
CA VAL A 381 -24.76 -5.24 31.16
C VAL A 381 -25.94 -5.94 31.84
N THR A 382 -25.72 -7.16 32.36
CA THR A 382 -26.76 -7.96 33.02
C THR A 382 -27.31 -7.22 34.27
N MET A 383 -26.44 -6.64 35.09
CA MET A 383 -26.81 -5.87 36.27
C MET A 383 -27.55 -4.58 35.88
N ALA A 384 -27.03 -3.83 34.89
CA ALA A 384 -27.66 -2.60 34.43
C ALA A 384 -29.03 -2.82 33.79
N GLU A 385 -29.23 -3.91 33.05
CA GLU A 385 -30.54 -4.29 32.50
C GLU A 385 -31.55 -4.54 33.61
N LYS A 386 -31.16 -5.26 34.67
CA LYS A 386 -32.00 -5.50 35.82
C LYS A 386 -32.33 -4.22 36.58
N ALA A 387 -31.34 -3.35 36.81
CA ALA A 387 -31.51 -2.05 37.46
C ALA A 387 -32.47 -1.16 36.67
N TYR A 388 -32.27 -1.04 35.36
CA TYR A 388 -33.17 -0.29 34.48
C TYR A 388 -34.59 -0.84 34.48
N SER A 389 -34.77 -2.16 34.44
CA SER A 389 -36.09 -2.78 34.46
C SER A 389 -36.84 -2.49 35.78
N ILE A 390 -36.13 -2.43 36.90
CA ILE A 390 -36.70 -2.09 38.22
C ILE A 390 -37.05 -0.61 38.26
N SER A 391 -36.14 0.28 37.92
CA SER A 391 -36.38 1.74 37.92
C SER A 391 -37.56 2.13 37.02
N ARG A 392 -37.66 1.47 35.86
CA ARG A 392 -38.77 1.68 34.93
C ARG A 392 -40.10 1.31 35.54
N LYS A 393 -40.22 0.12 36.17
CA LYS A 393 -41.43 -0.31 36.84
C LYS A 393 -41.84 0.62 38.00
N GLN A 394 -40.84 1.02 38.82
CA GLN A 394 -41.06 1.97 39.91
C GLN A 394 -41.56 3.33 39.38
N PHE A 395 -41.00 3.83 38.31
CA PHE A 395 -41.43 5.08 37.69
C PHE A 395 -42.85 4.97 37.09
N GLU A 396 -43.17 3.84 36.44
CA GLU A 396 -44.53 3.58 35.88
C GLU A 396 -45.61 3.61 36.95
N VAL A 397 -45.33 3.02 38.13
CA VAL A 397 -46.31 2.98 39.26
C VAL A 397 -46.23 4.21 40.19
N GLY A 398 -45.38 5.20 39.87
CA GLY A 398 -45.25 6.44 40.64
C GLY A 398 -44.41 6.33 41.93
N MET A 399 -43.68 5.24 42.12
CA MET A 399 -42.79 5.00 43.29
C MET A 399 -41.36 5.40 43.05
N GLY A 400 -40.95 5.69 41.80
CA GLY A 400 -39.61 6.12 41.42
C GLY A 400 -39.60 7.51 40.80
N THR A 401 -38.44 8.15 40.79
CA THR A 401 -38.24 9.48 40.19
C THR A 401 -37.81 9.36 38.73
N TRP A 402 -38.05 10.42 37.94
CA TRP A 402 -37.47 10.56 36.59
C TRP A 402 -35.96 10.46 36.59
N LEU A 403 -35.31 11.01 37.63
CA LEU A 403 -33.85 10.99 37.75
C LEU A 403 -33.30 9.57 37.89
N ASP A 404 -33.95 8.71 38.70
CA ASP A 404 -33.52 7.32 38.88
C ASP A 404 -33.68 6.52 37.59
N LEU A 405 -34.78 6.74 36.85
CA LEU A 405 -35.02 6.12 35.55
C LEU A 405 -33.95 6.54 34.53
N SER A 406 -33.70 7.84 34.35
CA SER A 406 -32.73 8.39 33.41
C SER A 406 -31.30 7.94 33.75
N ALA A 407 -30.90 7.93 35.03
CA ALA A 407 -29.61 7.47 35.48
C ALA A 407 -29.38 5.97 35.17
N SER A 408 -30.41 5.12 35.44
CA SER A 408 -30.29 3.69 35.14
C SER A 408 -30.27 3.38 33.64
N GLU A 409 -30.96 4.18 32.82
CA GLU A 409 -30.96 4.08 31.37
C GLU A 409 -29.60 4.48 30.78
N LEU A 410 -28.99 5.56 31.29
CA LEU A 410 -27.65 5.98 30.93
C LEU A 410 -26.59 4.89 31.27
N ALA A 411 -26.71 4.33 32.51
CA ALA A 411 -25.79 3.25 32.93
C ALA A 411 -25.91 2.01 32.04
N LEU A 412 -27.11 1.61 31.64
CA LEU A 412 -27.33 0.51 30.71
C LEU A 412 -26.77 0.79 29.33
N THR A 413 -26.95 2.00 28.81
CA THR A 413 -26.39 2.42 27.51
C THR A 413 -24.88 2.36 27.52
N GLN A 414 -24.27 2.91 28.58
CA GLN A 414 -22.81 2.88 28.75
C GLN A 414 -22.26 1.44 28.87
N ALA A 415 -22.92 0.59 29.65
CA ALA A 415 -22.52 -0.81 29.79
C ALA A 415 -22.54 -1.57 28.45
N ARG A 416 -23.59 -1.37 27.64
CA ARG A 416 -23.70 -2.01 26.32
C ARG A 416 -22.65 -1.50 25.34
N LEU A 417 -22.36 -0.20 25.31
CA LEU A 417 -21.30 0.37 24.48
C LEU A 417 -19.93 -0.17 24.90
N ALA A 418 -19.64 -0.22 26.21
CA ALA A 418 -18.40 -0.77 26.72
C ALA A 418 -18.23 -2.26 26.39
N TYR A 419 -19.30 -3.04 26.42
CA TYR A 419 -19.31 -4.45 26.03
C TYR A 419 -18.89 -4.63 24.55
N HIS A 420 -19.47 -3.90 23.63
CA HIS A 420 -19.09 -3.97 22.22
C HIS A 420 -17.67 -3.45 21.98
N GLN A 421 -17.24 -2.42 22.72
CA GLN A 421 -15.90 -1.88 22.64
C GLN A 421 -14.83 -2.89 23.07
N SER A 422 -15.08 -3.70 24.12
CA SER A 422 -14.13 -4.72 24.56
C SER A 422 -13.92 -5.83 23.53
N ILE A 423 -15.00 -6.29 22.86
CA ILE A 423 -14.90 -7.26 21.75
C ILE A 423 -14.06 -6.65 20.61
N TYR A 424 -14.39 -5.43 20.20
CA TYR A 424 -13.64 -4.73 19.15
C TYR A 424 -12.15 -4.60 19.49
N ASN A 425 -11.81 -4.18 20.71
CA ASN A 425 -10.41 -3.99 21.12
C ASN A 425 -9.60 -5.29 21.00
N TYR A 426 -10.18 -6.43 21.35
CA TYR A 426 -9.53 -7.72 21.18
C TYR A 426 -9.28 -8.05 19.72
N LEU A 427 -10.33 -8.00 18.89
CA LEU A 427 -10.27 -8.35 17.47
C LEU A 427 -9.33 -7.43 16.68
N PHE A 428 -9.31 -6.15 17.01
CA PHE A 428 -8.40 -5.17 16.42
C PHE A 428 -6.93 -5.52 16.69
N ASN A 429 -6.59 -5.81 17.96
CA ASN A 429 -5.23 -6.17 18.35
C ASN A 429 -4.83 -7.57 17.85
N MET A 430 -5.79 -8.50 17.73
CA MET A 430 -5.55 -9.81 17.12
C MET A 430 -5.17 -9.68 15.64
N ALA A 431 -5.89 -8.87 14.86
CA ALA A 431 -5.56 -8.62 13.46
C ALA A 431 -4.19 -7.95 13.29
N GLU A 432 -3.81 -7.06 14.20
CA GLU A 432 -2.49 -6.45 14.22
C GLU A 432 -1.39 -7.46 14.58
N LEU A 433 -1.63 -8.32 15.58
CA LEU A 433 -0.69 -9.37 15.98
C LEU A 433 -0.44 -10.35 14.84
N GLU A 434 -1.47 -10.79 14.12
CA GLU A 434 -1.34 -11.66 12.95
C GLU A 434 -0.46 -11.03 11.86
N ASN A 435 -0.65 -9.73 11.60
CA ASN A 435 0.17 -8.97 10.65
C ASN A 435 1.64 -8.93 11.08
N ILE A 436 1.91 -8.62 12.36
CA ILE A 436 3.28 -8.59 12.89
C ILE A 436 3.95 -9.96 12.79
N LEU A 437 3.22 -11.03 13.06
CA LEU A 437 3.74 -12.40 13.00
C LEU A 437 3.88 -12.94 11.56
N GLY A 438 3.31 -12.23 10.58
CA GLY A 438 3.30 -12.65 9.18
C GLY A 438 2.47 -13.93 8.96
N ILE A 439 1.44 -14.12 9.79
CA ILE A 439 0.52 -15.26 9.71
C ILE A 439 -0.69 -14.87 8.87
N ASN A 440 -1.01 -15.69 7.88
CA ASN A 440 -2.20 -15.55 7.09
C ASN A 440 -3.08 -16.80 7.27
N ASN A 441 -4.15 -16.67 8.05
CA ASN A 441 -5.10 -17.77 8.28
C ASN A 441 -6.10 -17.95 7.11
N TYR A 442 -6.04 -17.08 6.09
CA TYR A 442 -6.98 -17.07 4.94
C TYR A 442 -6.39 -17.65 3.65
N GLN A 443 -5.13 -18.01 3.63
CA GLN A 443 -4.55 -18.82 2.55
C GLN A 443 -4.31 -20.23 3.09
N ASN A 444 -5.30 -21.09 2.94
CA ASN A 444 -5.00 -22.49 2.74
C ASN A 444 -4.23 -22.56 1.42
N ASP A 445 -2.94 -22.85 1.49
CA ASP A 445 -1.90 -23.16 0.48
C ASP A 445 -2.25 -23.05 -1.00
#